data_898a51ec40d0c223e0d8fe11db5cb4d7
#
_entry.id   898a51ec40d0c223e0d8fe11db5cb4d7
#
_cell.length_a   1.000
_cell.length_b   1.000
_cell.length_c   1.000
_cell.angle_alpha   90.00
_cell.angle_beta   90.00
_cell.angle_gamma   90.00
#
_symmetry.space_group_name_H-M   'P 1'
#
loop_
_entity.id
_entity.type
_entity.pdbx_description
1 polymer ?
#
loop_
_entity_poly.entity_id
_entity_poly.type
_entity_poly.pdbx_seq_one_letter_code
_entity_poly.pdbx_strand_id
1 'polypeptide(L)'
;FWWATNHGKYLINKPIIERIESREILELAMYRISTLDEDYYYGGPSRFFGMFYSRLPGVPLERARINFDESLVDNPNYFGTRVLRARYYHTKLGNREQFQEDLKHVIETDPSLLPDAMPENLFEQEKAKELLNNQTILFE
;
A
#
# COMPACT_ATOMS: atom_id res chain seq x y z
N PHE A 1 0.52 10.98 -10.50
CA PHE A 1 0.24 10.12 -9.34
C PHE A 1 -1.16 9.52 -9.42
N TRP A 2 -2.20 10.33 -9.37
CA TRP A 2 -3.60 9.87 -9.34
C TRP A 2 -4.01 9.03 -10.53
N TRP A 3 -3.52 9.38 -11.73
CA TRP A 3 -3.73 8.55 -12.93
C TRP A 3 -3.16 7.14 -12.73
N ALA A 4 -1.89 7.03 -12.35
CA ALA A 4 -1.24 5.74 -12.17
C ALA A 4 -1.90 4.92 -11.03
N THR A 5 -2.27 5.56 -9.93
CA THR A 5 -2.96 4.91 -8.81
C THR A 5 -4.33 4.37 -9.24
N ASN A 6 -5.12 5.16 -9.98
CA ASN A 6 -6.43 4.73 -10.47
C ASN A 6 -6.32 3.67 -11.56
N HIS A 7 -5.33 3.80 -12.47
CA HIS A 7 -5.06 2.78 -13.47
C HIS A 7 -4.61 1.46 -12.84
N GLY A 8 -3.76 1.51 -11.82
CA GLY A 8 -3.39 0.33 -11.03
C GLY A 8 -4.61 -0.35 -10.37
N LYS A 9 -5.52 0.43 -9.79
CA LYS A 9 -6.78 -0.10 -9.23
C LYS A 9 -7.67 -0.75 -10.30
N TYR A 10 -7.78 -0.14 -11.47
CA TYR A 10 -8.52 -0.70 -12.60
C TYR A 10 -7.95 -2.05 -13.02
N LEU A 11 -6.63 -2.19 -13.08
CA LEU A 11 -5.94 -3.41 -13.49
C LEU A 11 -6.09 -4.57 -12.48
N ILE A 12 -6.49 -4.30 -11.23
CA ILE A 12 -6.67 -5.34 -10.20
C ILE A 12 -7.59 -6.47 -10.68
N ASN A 13 -8.66 -6.11 -11.38
CA ASN A 13 -9.69 -7.04 -11.87
C ASN A 13 -9.48 -7.46 -13.34
N LYS A 14 -8.30 -7.13 -13.91
CA LYS A 14 -7.97 -7.48 -15.29
C LYS A 14 -7.16 -8.76 -15.40
N PRO A 15 -7.21 -9.45 -16.56
CA PRO A 15 -6.34 -10.58 -16.84
C PRO A 15 -4.86 -10.25 -16.58
N ILE A 16 -4.10 -11.28 -16.21
CA ILE A 16 -2.68 -11.11 -15.87
C ILE A 16 -1.86 -10.49 -16.99
N ILE A 17 -2.21 -10.81 -18.24
CA ILE A 17 -1.51 -10.27 -19.43
C ILE A 17 -1.64 -8.74 -19.48
N GLU A 18 -2.85 -8.19 -19.32
CA GLU A 18 -3.08 -6.74 -19.32
C GLU A 18 -2.30 -6.06 -18.17
N ARG A 19 -2.18 -6.73 -17.03
CA ARG A 19 -1.39 -6.22 -15.87
C ARG A 19 0.10 -6.18 -16.16
N ILE A 20 0.62 -7.19 -16.87
CA ILE A 20 2.04 -7.26 -17.27
C ILE A 20 2.33 -6.21 -18.33
N GLU A 21 1.48 -6.06 -19.34
CA GLU A 21 1.63 -5.06 -20.42
C GLU A 21 1.61 -3.61 -19.88
N SER A 22 0.77 -3.35 -18.87
CA SER A 22 0.67 -2.03 -18.26
C SER A 22 1.78 -1.72 -17.25
N ARG A 23 2.63 -2.69 -16.93
CA ARG A 23 3.68 -2.56 -15.90
C ARG A 23 4.62 -1.41 -16.20
N GLU A 24 5.19 -1.38 -17.40
CA GLU A 24 6.23 -0.43 -17.78
C GLU A 24 5.74 1.01 -17.67
N ILE A 25 4.54 1.29 -18.17
CA ILE A 25 3.99 2.65 -18.12
C ILE A 25 3.67 3.11 -16.70
N LEU A 26 3.21 2.19 -15.84
CA LEU A 26 2.96 2.50 -14.44
C LEU A 26 4.26 2.75 -13.66
N GLU A 27 5.28 1.91 -13.86
CA GLU A 27 6.61 2.10 -13.28
C GLU A 27 7.21 3.43 -13.73
N LEU A 28 7.19 3.73 -15.04
CA LEU A 28 7.72 4.96 -15.59
C LEU A 28 7.01 6.21 -15.02
N ALA A 29 5.68 6.18 -14.95
CA ALA A 29 4.90 7.27 -14.38
C ALA A 29 5.24 7.53 -12.91
N MET A 30 5.37 6.48 -12.09
CA MET A 30 5.72 6.62 -10.68
C MET A 30 7.17 7.01 -10.45
N TYR A 31 8.12 6.47 -11.23
CA TYR A 31 9.51 6.92 -11.19
C TYR A 31 9.65 8.39 -11.54
N ARG A 32 8.87 8.87 -12.51
CA ARG A 32 8.88 10.31 -12.84
C ARG A 32 8.38 11.16 -11.69
N ILE A 33 7.38 10.70 -10.96
CA ILE A 33 6.88 11.40 -9.77
C ILE A 33 7.93 11.40 -8.68
N SER A 34 8.53 10.25 -8.36
CA SER A 34 9.61 10.16 -7.37
C SER A 34 10.79 11.10 -7.68
N THR A 35 11.14 11.28 -8.95
CA THR A 35 12.21 12.23 -9.36
C THR A 35 11.84 13.68 -9.18
N LEU A 36 10.57 14.02 -9.18
CA LEU A 36 10.08 15.38 -8.99
C LEU A 36 9.83 15.71 -7.52
N ASP A 37 9.30 14.75 -6.80
CA ASP A 37 8.97 14.82 -5.39
C ASP A 37 8.85 13.39 -4.83
N GLU A 38 9.89 12.90 -4.17
CA GLU A 38 9.95 11.53 -3.65
C GLU A 38 8.93 11.31 -2.52
N ASP A 39 8.61 12.38 -1.78
CA ASP A 39 7.66 12.35 -0.68
C ASP A 39 6.24 12.77 -1.08
N TYR A 40 5.99 12.95 -2.39
CA TYR A 40 4.68 13.35 -2.87
C TYR A 40 3.55 12.54 -2.23
N TYR A 41 2.60 13.23 -1.64
CA TYR A 41 1.44 12.65 -0.96
C TYR A 41 1.82 11.60 0.09
N TYR A 42 2.67 12.00 1.02
CA TYR A 42 3.11 11.18 2.17
C TYR A 42 3.77 9.87 1.75
N GLY A 43 4.84 9.92 0.98
CA GLY A 43 5.54 8.75 0.47
C GLY A 43 4.71 7.93 -0.54
N GLY A 44 3.85 8.62 -1.29
CA GLY A 44 2.92 8.01 -2.24
C GLY A 44 3.58 7.14 -3.30
N PRO A 45 4.66 7.56 -3.98
CA PRO A 45 5.36 6.72 -4.94
C PRO A 45 5.86 5.41 -4.35
N SER A 46 6.56 5.45 -3.21
CA SER A 46 7.07 4.25 -2.53
C SER A 46 5.92 3.36 -2.05
N ARG A 47 4.87 3.93 -1.46
CA ARG A 47 3.65 3.18 -1.11
C ARG A 47 3.00 2.51 -2.32
N PHE A 48 2.93 3.19 -3.45
CA PHE A 48 2.43 2.60 -4.69
C PHE A 48 3.27 1.40 -5.13
N PHE A 49 4.60 1.54 -5.18
CA PHE A 49 5.49 0.44 -5.55
C PHE A 49 5.41 -0.74 -4.58
N GLY A 50 5.28 -0.48 -3.28
CA GLY A 50 5.07 -1.52 -2.28
C GLY A 50 3.84 -2.38 -2.60
N MET A 51 2.69 -1.75 -2.84
CA MET A 51 1.47 -2.44 -3.25
C MET A 51 1.61 -3.11 -4.62
N PHE A 52 2.18 -2.41 -5.59
CA PHE A 52 2.30 -2.87 -6.98
C PHE A 52 3.17 -4.13 -7.08
N TYR A 53 4.35 -4.13 -6.47
CA TYR A 53 5.26 -5.29 -6.48
C TYR A 53 4.74 -6.47 -5.65
N SER A 54 3.93 -6.23 -4.62
CA SER A 54 3.25 -7.32 -3.90
C SER A 54 2.30 -8.13 -4.81
N ARG A 55 1.83 -7.54 -5.89
CA ARG A 55 0.81 -8.12 -6.77
C ARG A 55 1.33 -8.59 -8.13
N LEU A 56 2.56 -8.22 -8.49
CA LEU A 56 3.14 -8.65 -9.76
C LEU A 56 3.76 -10.05 -9.62
N PRO A 57 3.37 -10.99 -10.50
CA PRO A 57 4.05 -12.28 -10.54
C PRO A 57 5.49 -12.14 -11.02
N GLY A 58 6.37 -12.98 -10.47
CA GLY A 58 7.79 -13.00 -10.84
C GLY A 58 8.63 -11.85 -10.25
N VAL A 59 8.02 -10.94 -9.47
CA VAL A 59 8.76 -9.90 -8.75
C VAL A 59 9.04 -10.39 -7.32
N PRO A 60 10.30 -10.32 -6.85
CA PRO A 60 10.61 -10.66 -5.46
C PRO A 60 9.87 -9.76 -4.47
N LEU A 61 9.22 -10.36 -3.46
CA LEU A 61 8.49 -9.63 -2.42
C LEU A 61 9.36 -8.68 -1.61
N GLU A 62 10.67 -8.91 -1.61
CA GLU A 62 11.65 -8.00 -1.00
C GLU A 62 11.57 -6.58 -1.57
N ARG A 63 11.29 -6.43 -2.87
CA ARG A 63 11.08 -5.11 -3.49
C ARG A 63 9.86 -4.40 -2.90
N ALA A 64 8.79 -5.14 -2.67
CA ALA A 64 7.60 -4.59 -2.03
C ALA A 64 7.89 -4.14 -0.59
N ARG A 65 8.64 -4.96 0.18
CA ARG A 65 9.05 -4.65 1.55
C ARG A 65 9.82 -3.35 1.62
N ILE A 66 10.88 -3.22 0.83
CA ILE A 66 11.74 -2.02 0.81
C ILE A 66 10.91 -0.77 0.57
N ASN A 67 10.04 -0.80 -0.43
CA ASN A 67 9.21 0.36 -0.77
C ASN A 67 8.19 0.71 0.32
N PHE A 68 7.57 -0.27 0.98
CA PHE A 68 6.70 0.02 2.12
C PHE A 68 7.48 0.58 3.30
N ASP A 69 8.66 0.04 3.58
CA ASP A 69 9.51 0.51 4.68
C ASP A 69 9.97 1.97 4.45
N GLU A 70 10.38 2.32 3.23
CA GLU A 70 10.71 3.71 2.84
C GLU A 70 9.54 4.65 3.11
N SER A 71 8.35 4.33 2.59
CA SER A 71 7.16 5.15 2.81
C SER A 71 6.81 5.32 4.29
N LEU A 72 7.06 4.31 5.13
CA LEU A 72 6.75 4.34 6.56
C LEU A 72 7.80 5.08 7.39
N VAL A 73 9.07 5.05 6.99
CA VAL A 73 10.15 5.79 7.68
C VAL A 73 9.89 7.28 7.61
N ASP A 74 9.53 7.79 6.43
CA ASP A 74 9.33 9.21 6.21
C ASP A 74 7.93 9.68 6.62
N ASN A 75 6.92 8.80 6.52
CA ASN A 75 5.52 9.13 6.80
C ASN A 75 4.83 8.11 7.72
N PRO A 76 5.30 7.95 8.98
CA PRO A 76 4.78 6.95 9.90
C PRO A 76 3.31 7.17 10.30
N ASN A 77 2.84 8.41 10.21
CA ASN A 77 1.49 8.82 10.60
C ASN A 77 0.49 8.86 9.43
N TYR A 78 0.90 8.46 8.20
CA TYR A 78 -0.03 8.22 7.11
C TYR A 78 -0.48 6.76 7.11
N PHE A 79 -1.68 6.50 7.60
CA PHE A 79 -2.16 5.15 7.91
C PHE A 79 -2.36 4.26 6.68
N GLY A 80 -2.63 4.86 5.53
CA GLY A 80 -2.83 4.12 4.28
C GLY A 80 -1.68 3.20 3.90
N THR A 81 -0.43 3.54 4.26
CA THR A 81 0.73 2.70 3.98
C THR A 81 0.68 1.37 4.75
N ARG A 82 0.37 1.41 6.07
CA ARG A 82 0.24 0.19 6.89
C ARG A 82 -0.94 -0.68 6.46
N VAL A 83 -2.08 -0.05 6.14
CA VAL A 83 -3.26 -0.79 5.67
C VAL A 83 -2.99 -1.52 4.35
N LEU A 84 -2.30 -0.87 3.41
CA LEU A 84 -1.91 -1.49 2.14
C LEU A 84 -0.85 -2.58 2.33
N ARG A 85 0.15 -2.36 3.22
CA ARG A 85 1.16 -3.37 3.56
C ARG A 85 0.52 -4.61 4.16
N ALA A 86 -0.36 -4.42 5.14
CA ALA A 86 -1.10 -5.53 5.73
C ALA A 86 -1.89 -6.31 4.67
N ARG A 87 -2.70 -5.61 3.88
CA ARG A 87 -3.60 -6.21 2.91
C ARG A 87 -2.90 -6.96 1.77
N TYR A 88 -1.80 -6.45 1.25
CA TYR A 88 -1.19 -6.98 0.02
C TYR A 88 0.13 -7.70 0.25
N TYR A 89 0.95 -7.22 1.16
CA TYR A 89 2.26 -7.80 1.42
C TYR A 89 2.21 -8.90 2.47
N HIS A 90 1.67 -8.62 3.68
CA HIS A 90 1.63 -9.61 4.75
C HIS A 90 0.70 -10.78 4.44
N THR A 91 -0.44 -10.55 3.78
CA THR A 91 -1.30 -11.64 3.29
C THR A 91 -0.58 -12.51 2.27
N LYS A 92 0.16 -11.90 1.33
CA LYS A 92 0.94 -12.62 0.32
C LYS A 92 2.04 -13.49 0.94
N LEU A 93 2.67 -13.01 2.02
CA LEU A 93 3.65 -13.77 2.80
C LEU A 93 3.03 -14.83 3.71
N GLY A 94 1.73 -14.82 3.96
CA GLY A 94 1.10 -15.62 5.01
C GLY A 94 1.47 -15.17 6.43
N ASN A 95 1.98 -13.95 6.60
CA ASN A 95 2.41 -13.42 7.90
C ASN A 95 1.24 -12.74 8.65
N ARG A 96 0.42 -13.56 9.30
CA ARG A 96 -0.76 -13.09 10.06
C ARG A 96 -0.38 -12.19 11.23
N GLU A 97 0.75 -12.43 11.90
CA GLU A 97 1.18 -11.65 13.06
C GLU A 97 1.46 -10.19 12.67
N GLN A 98 2.29 -9.97 11.65
CA GLN A 98 2.62 -8.64 11.17
C GLN A 98 1.40 -7.93 10.51
N PHE A 99 0.52 -8.67 9.87
CA PHE A 99 -0.76 -8.16 9.39
C PHE A 99 -1.60 -7.57 10.54
N GLN A 100 -1.73 -8.31 11.64
CA GLN A 100 -2.48 -7.84 12.82
C GLN A 100 -1.79 -6.66 13.49
N GLU A 101 -0.47 -6.68 13.61
CA GLU A 101 0.32 -5.61 14.21
C GLU A 101 0.13 -4.28 13.46
N ASP A 102 0.26 -4.27 12.14
CA ASP A 102 0.03 -3.07 11.32
C ASP A 102 -1.38 -2.52 11.49
N LEU A 103 -2.40 -3.38 11.44
CA LEU A 103 -3.78 -2.93 11.53
C LEU A 103 -4.17 -2.45 12.93
N LYS A 104 -3.68 -3.10 13.98
CA LYS A 104 -3.88 -2.64 15.38
C LYS A 104 -3.22 -1.29 15.58
N HIS A 105 -1.99 -1.11 15.11
CA HIS A 105 -1.31 0.18 15.17
C HIS A 105 -2.17 1.29 14.55
N VAL A 106 -2.73 1.06 13.36
CA VAL A 106 -3.61 2.04 12.68
C VAL A 106 -4.85 2.36 13.53
N ILE A 107 -5.49 1.34 14.11
CA ILE A 107 -6.73 1.51 14.91
C ILE A 107 -6.47 2.28 16.21
N GLU A 108 -5.33 2.03 16.85
CA GLU A 108 -4.99 2.57 18.17
C GLU A 108 -4.30 3.94 18.12
N THR A 109 -3.75 4.33 16.95
CA THR A 109 -3.03 5.59 16.79
C THR A 109 -4.01 6.74 16.54
N ASP A 110 -3.73 7.90 17.16
CA ASP A 110 -4.52 9.12 16.98
C ASP A 110 -4.40 9.63 15.53
N PRO A 111 -5.50 9.68 14.74
CA PRO A 111 -5.46 10.14 13.36
C PRO A 111 -5.10 11.63 13.22
N SER A 112 -5.24 12.42 14.27
CA SER A 112 -4.89 13.85 14.30
C SER A 112 -3.39 14.14 14.33
N LEU A 113 -2.53 13.12 14.52
CA LEU A 113 -1.08 13.26 14.40
C LEU A 113 -0.62 13.70 13.01
N LEU A 114 -1.45 13.54 12.00
CA LEU A 114 -1.29 14.12 10.67
C LEU A 114 -2.57 14.88 10.29
N PRO A 115 -2.71 16.15 10.74
CA PRO A 115 -3.95 16.91 10.60
C PRO A 115 -4.45 17.05 9.16
N ASP A 116 -3.52 17.26 8.22
CA ASP A 116 -3.84 17.46 6.80
C ASP A 116 -4.38 16.19 6.11
N ALA A 117 -4.09 15.01 6.66
CA ALA A 117 -4.60 13.72 6.19
C ALA A 117 -5.53 13.05 7.20
N MET A 118 -6.04 13.79 8.19
CA MET A 118 -6.93 13.23 9.22
C MET A 118 -8.18 12.55 8.63
N PRO A 119 -8.88 13.11 7.63
CA PRO A 119 -10.04 12.43 7.02
C PRO A 119 -9.68 11.09 6.38
N GLU A 120 -8.55 11.02 5.68
CA GLU A 120 -8.02 9.79 5.10
C GLU A 120 -7.65 8.79 6.18
N ASN A 121 -6.97 9.23 7.25
CA ASN A 121 -6.59 8.37 8.37
C ASN A 121 -7.81 7.77 9.08
N LEU A 122 -8.86 8.54 9.30
CA LEU A 122 -10.12 8.02 9.84
C LEU A 122 -10.72 6.94 8.94
N PHE A 123 -10.70 7.14 7.63
CA PHE A 123 -11.18 6.14 6.68
C PHE A 123 -10.31 4.88 6.65
N GLU A 124 -9.00 5.03 6.78
CA GLU A 124 -8.09 3.89 6.86
C GLU A 124 -8.25 3.09 8.18
N GLN A 125 -8.62 3.75 9.29
CA GLN A 125 -8.99 3.04 10.54
C GLN A 125 -10.22 2.14 10.36
N GLU A 126 -11.24 2.60 9.64
CA GLU A 126 -12.42 1.75 9.35
C GLU A 126 -12.05 0.55 8.46
N LYS A 127 -11.22 0.77 7.44
CA LYS A 127 -10.69 -0.34 6.63
C LYS A 127 -9.85 -1.32 7.43
N ALA A 128 -9.05 -0.84 8.37
CA ALA A 128 -8.23 -1.69 9.22
C ALA A 128 -9.10 -2.61 10.11
N LYS A 129 -10.18 -2.07 10.67
CA LYS A 129 -11.17 -2.86 11.43
C LYS A 129 -11.83 -3.92 10.55
N GLU A 130 -12.26 -3.55 9.35
CA GLU A 130 -12.87 -4.47 8.39
C GLU A 130 -11.90 -5.61 8.01
N LEU A 131 -10.63 -5.29 7.72
CA LEU A 131 -9.62 -6.29 7.39
C LEU A 131 -9.35 -7.26 8.55
N LEU A 132 -9.28 -6.78 9.78
CA LEU A 132 -9.13 -7.63 10.97
C LEU A 132 -10.32 -8.57 11.16
N ASN A 133 -11.54 -8.08 10.97
CA ASN A 133 -12.75 -8.89 11.08
C ASN A 133 -12.80 -10.01 10.03
N ASN A 134 -12.24 -9.74 8.84
CA ASN A 134 -12.23 -10.68 7.71
C ASN A 134 -10.91 -11.49 7.59
N GLN A 135 -10.01 -11.40 8.57
CA GLN A 135 -8.67 -12.01 8.49
C GLN A 135 -8.69 -13.53 8.25
N THR A 136 -9.69 -14.24 8.75
CA THR A 136 -9.79 -15.70 8.56
C THR A 136 -9.83 -16.04 7.07
N ILE A 137 -10.65 -15.32 6.30
CA ILE A 137 -10.78 -15.52 4.85
C ILE A 137 -9.48 -15.17 4.10
N LEU A 138 -8.71 -14.22 4.62
CA LEU A 138 -7.48 -13.76 3.97
C LEU A 138 -6.28 -14.70 4.17
N PHE A 139 -6.35 -15.58 5.16
CA PHE A 139 -5.26 -16.50 5.56
C PHE A 139 -5.65 -17.98 5.50
N GLU A 140 -6.78 -18.31 4.87
CA GLU A 140 -7.14 -19.68 4.47
C GLU A 140 -6.45 -20.06 3.17
#